data_f8c356d96213db7974ddf8335c061a7c
#
_entry.id   f8c356d96213db7974ddf8335c061a7c
#
_cell.length_a   1.000
_cell.length_b   1.000
_cell.length_c   1.000
_cell.angle_alpha   90.00
_cell.angle_beta   90.00
_cell.angle_gamma   90.00
#
_symmetry.space_group_name_H-M   'P 1'
#
loop_
_entity.id
_entity.type
_entity.pdbx_description
1 polymer ?
#
loop_
_entity_poly.entity_id
_entity_poly.type
_entity_poly.pdbx_seq_one_letter_code
_entity_poly.pdbx_strand_id
1 'polypeptide(L)'
;MREATRVENSGGIKASLQGRYASALYELASDTKVVTSVEADLDTLGEALAKAPDLAALIRNPLVSRSDAAKAMNAVAELLKLADITKNFIGVLAANGRLAKLPEVIRAFATIAAAARGEMTADVTSAHPLDSAQLKLLAEKLKAREGREIKIKASVDPELLGGLVVRIGSRQIDSSIRTRLNSLAHAMKG
;
A
#
# COMPACT_ATOMS: atom_id res chain seq x y z
N MET A 1 -20.37 8.10 -12.77
CA MET A 1 -20.11 6.78 -12.16
C MET A 1 -19.08 6.97 -11.09
N ARG A 2 -19.49 6.91 -9.82
CA ARG A 2 -18.60 7.17 -8.67
C ARG A 2 -17.93 5.86 -8.28
N GLU A 3 -16.66 5.72 -8.55
CA GLU A 3 -15.84 4.65 -7.96
C GLU A 3 -15.58 5.01 -6.50
N ALA A 4 -16.31 4.32 -5.63
CA ALA A 4 -16.07 4.37 -4.20
C ALA A 4 -14.74 3.68 -3.91
N THR A 5 -13.69 4.46 -3.66
CA THR A 5 -12.39 3.96 -3.15
C THR A 5 -12.62 3.38 -1.76
N ARG A 6 -12.79 2.08 -1.71
CA ARG A 6 -13.01 1.30 -0.49
C ARG A 6 -11.73 1.37 0.36
N VAL A 7 -11.79 2.09 1.47
CA VAL A 7 -10.74 2.09 2.49
C VAL A 7 -10.70 0.70 3.10
N GLU A 8 -9.77 -0.14 2.66
CA GLU A 8 -9.52 -1.44 3.28
C GLU A 8 -8.79 -1.23 4.62
N ASN A 9 -9.54 -1.38 5.69
CA ASN A 9 -9.02 -1.44 7.06
C ASN A 9 -8.04 -2.61 7.19
N SER A 10 -6.93 -2.44 7.88
CA SER A 10 -5.88 -3.47 8.09
C SER A 10 -6.43 -4.82 8.58
N GLY A 11 -7.55 -4.83 9.30
CA GLY A 11 -8.27 -6.03 9.69
C GLY A 11 -8.92 -6.80 8.53
N GLY A 12 -9.43 -6.08 7.52
CA GLY A 12 -10.00 -6.67 6.30
C GLY A 12 -8.93 -7.25 5.37
N ILE A 13 -7.73 -6.63 5.34
CA ILE A 13 -6.62 -7.11 4.52
C ILE A 13 -6.14 -8.48 5.01
N LYS A 14 -5.94 -8.67 6.31
CA LYS A 14 -5.49 -9.95 6.89
C LYS A 14 -6.51 -11.09 6.69
N ALA A 15 -7.79 -10.79 6.61
CA ALA A 15 -8.85 -11.79 6.39
C ALA A 15 -8.94 -12.25 4.93
N SER A 16 -8.43 -11.47 3.98
CA SER A 16 -8.43 -11.82 2.56
C SER A 16 -7.41 -12.93 2.24
N LEU A 17 -7.58 -13.62 1.10
CA LEU A 17 -6.65 -14.65 0.66
C LEU A 17 -5.22 -14.09 0.52
N GLN A 18 -5.07 -12.97 -0.18
CA GLN A 18 -3.80 -12.29 -0.38
C GLN A 18 -3.19 -11.80 0.93
N GLY A 19 -4.02 -11.35 1.87
CA GLY A 19 -3.57 -10.95 3.20
C GLY A 19 -3.03 -12.10 4.03
N ARG A 20 -3.62 -13.29 3.92
CA ARG A 20 -3.10 -14.50 4.60
C ARG A 20 -1.72 -14.89 4.08
N TYR A 21 -1.51 -14.89 2.75
CA TYR A 21 -0.19 -15.12 2.16
C TYR A 21 0.83 -14.07 2.58
N ALA A 22 0.44 -12.80 2.55
CA ALA A 22 1.30 -11.69 2.96
C ALA A 22 1.66 -11.74 4.45
N SER A 23 0.70 -12.10 5.33
CA SER A 23 0.96 -12.27 6.76
C SER A 23 1.92 -13.43 7.04
N ALA A 24 1.73 -14.57 6.38
CA ALA A 24 2.61 -15.73 6.55
C ALA A 24 4.04 -15.41 6.08
N LEU A 25 4.20 -14.71 4.95
CA LEU A 25 5.51 -14.26 4.49
C LEU A 25 6.13 -13.25 5.45
N TYR A 26 5.34 -12.31 6.00
CA TYR A 26 5.82 -11.34 6.96
C TYR A 26 6.29 -12.01 8.26
N GLU A 27 5.53 -12.96 8.80
CA GLU A 27 5.91 -13.72 9.99
C GLU A 27 7.23 -14.45 9.77
N LEU A 28 7.36 -15.19 8.66
CA LEU A 28 8.59 -15.90 8.31
C LEU A 28 9.78 -14.94 8.12
N ALA A 29 9.59 -13.80 7.46
CA ALA A 29 10.62 -12.78 7.27
C ALA A 29 11.00 -12.09 8.59
N SER A 30 10.05 -11.93 9.52
CA SER A 30 10.28 -11.38 10.86
C SER A 30 11.11 -12.33 11.72
N ASP A 31 10.77 -13.62 11.72
CA ASP A 31 11.49 -14.65 12.48
C ASP A 31 12.94 -14.78 12.03
N THR A 32 13.17 -14.64 10.73
CA THR A 32 14.53 -14.67 10.12
C THR A 32 15.21 -13.31 10.07
N LYS A 33 14.55 -12.24 10.56
CA LYS A 33 15.06 -10.85 10.59
C LYS A 33 15.43 -10.29 9.21
N VAL A 34 14.74 -10.70 8.17
CA VAL A 34 15.01 -10.27 6.78
C VAL A 34 13.83 -9.48 6.16
N VAL A 35 12.95 -8.90 6.95
CA VAL A 35 11.77 -8.17 6.49
C VAL A 35 12.12 -7.11 5.45
N THR A 36 13.16 -6.30 5.70
CA THR A 36 13.60 -5.23 4.80
C THR A 36 14.09 -5.78 3.45
N SER A 37 14.79 -6.92 3.47
CA SER A 37 15.26 -7.57 2.23
C SER A 37 14.08 -8.10 1.42
N VAL A 38 13.14 -8.77 2.06
CA VAL A 38 11.92 -9.28 1.41
C VAL A 38 11.07 -8.13 0.86
N GLU A 39 10.97 -7.02 1.56
CA GLU A 39 10.27 -5.82 1.10
C GLU A 39 10.91 -5.26 -0.18
N ALA A 40 12.23 -5.11 -0.22
CA ALA A 40 12.97 -4.66 -1.39
C ALA A 40 12.83 -5.62 -2.58
N ASP A 41 12.85 -6.93 -2.33
CA ASP A 41 12.62 -7.96 -3.33
C ASP A 41 11.21 -7.86 -3.95
N LEU A 42 10.21 -7.70 -3.11
CA LEU A 42 8.81 -7.57 -3.53
C LEU A 42 8.56 -6.27 -4.31
N ASP A 43 9.22 -5.17 -3.93
CA ASP A 43 9.16 -3.90 -4.67
C ASP A 43 9.79 -4.07 -6.05
N THR A 44 10.98 -4.68 -6.14
CA THR A 44 11.66 -4.98 -7.40
C THR A 44 10.80 -5.86 -8.31
N LEU A 45 10.17 -6.89 -7.75
CA LEU A 45 9.26 -7.78 -8.48
C LEU A 45 8.00 -7.04 -8.93
N GLY A 46 7.46 -6.15 -8.10
CA GLY A 46 6.32 -5.29 -8.44
C GLY A 46 6.62 -4.36 -9.60
N GLU A 47 7.81 -3.74 -9.60
CA GLU A 47 8.28 -2.93 -10.72
C GLU A 47 8.45 -3.74 -12.00
N ALA A 48 9.04 -4.95 -11.91
CA ALA A 48 9.20 -5.82 -13.06
C ALA A 48 7.84 -6.19 -13.68
N LEU A 49 6.84 -6.50 -12.85
CA LEU A 49 5.47 -6.77 -13.29
C LEU A 49 4.80 -5.55 -13.95
N ALA A 50 5.10 -4.35 -13.49
CA ALA A 50 4.57 -3.11 -14.07
C ALA A 50 5.24 -2.75 -15.40
N LYS A 51 6.55 -3.03 -15.55
CA LYS A 51 7.35 -2.69 -16.73
C LYS A 51 7.27 -3.77 -17.84
N ALA A 52 6.93 -5.03 -17.49
CA ALA A 52 6.88 -6.14 -18.42
C ALA A 52 5.44 -6.68 -18.56
N PRO A 53 4.66 -6.18 -19.55
CA PRO A 53 3.28 -6.62 -19.76
C PRO A 53 3.17 -8.12 -20.06
N ASP A 54 4.16 -8.70 -20.71
CA ASP A 54 4.18 -10.14 -21.01
C ASP A 54 4.30 -10.98 -19.74
N LEU A 55 5.09 -10.52 -18.74
CA LEU A 55 5.20 -11.18 -17.45
C LEU A 55 3.87 -11.07 -16.67
N ALA A 56 3.24 -9.89 -16.72
CA ALA A 56 1.92 -9.69 -16.11
C ALA A 56 0.83 -10.54 -16.80
N ALA A 57 0.91 -10.73 -18.11
CA ALA A 57 0.02 -11.61 -18.84
C ALA A 57 0.25 -13.09 -18.50
N LEU A 58 1.50 -13.53 -18.40
CA LEU A 58 1.87 -14.90 -18.05
C LEU A 58 1.28 -15.33 -16.71
N ILE A 59 1.41 -14.51 -15.66
CA ILE A 59 0.89 -14.87 -14.33
C ILE A 59 -0.64 -14.88 -14.25
N ARG A 60 -1.34 -14.23 -15.20
CA ARG A 60 -2.81 -14.17 -15.26
C ARG A 60 -3.40 -15.16 -16.23
N ASN A 61 -2.61 -15.73 -17.13
CA ASN A 61 -3.11 -16.61 -18.18
C ASN A 61 -3.48 -17.99 -17.64
N PRO A 62 -4.76 -18.39 -17.66
CA PRO A 62 -5.20 -19.68 -17.16
C PRO A 62 -4.76 -20.86 -18.03
N LEU A 63 -4.31 -20.61 -19.28
CA LEU A 63 -3.85 -21.64 -20.23
C LEU A 63 -2.41 -22.09 -19.96
N VAL A 64 -1.62 -21.30 -19.20
CA VAL A 64 -0.26 -21.66 -18.82
C VAL A 64 -0.30 -22.69 -17.71
N SER A 65 0.40 -23.82 -17.88
CA SER A 65 0.47 -24.82 -16.84
C SER A 65 1.15 -24.26 -15.57
N ARG A 66 0.76 -24.78 -14.38
CA ARG A 66 1.39 -24.37 -13.12
C ARG A 66 2.90 -24.62 -13.11
N SER A 67 3.34 -25.71 -13.75
CA SER A 67 4.75 -26.05 -13.88
C SER A 67 5.51 -25.02 -14.71
N ASP A 68 4.97 -24.62 -15.85
CA ASP A 68 5.60 -23.66 -16.75
C ASP A 68 5.61 -22.25 -16.15
N ALA A 69 4.50 -21.86 -15.52
CA ALA A 69 4.42 -20.61 -14.77
C ALA A 69 5.45 -20.58 -13.62
N ALA A 70 5.62 -21.70 -12.89
CA ALA A 70 6.64 -21.80 -11.83
C ALA A 70 8.05 -21.68 -12.39
N LYS A 71 8.38 -22.37 -13.49
CA LYS A 71 9.69 -22.28 -14.14
C LYS A 71 9.99 -20.86 -14.61
N ALA A 72 9.04 -20.22 -15.27
CA ALA A 72 9.19 -18.84 -15.74
C ALA A 72 9.43 -17.87 -14.58
N MET A 73 8.62 -17.98 -13.52
CA MET A 73 8.78 -17.12 -12.34
C MET A 73 10.09 -17.37 -11.57
N ASN A 74 10.57 -18.62 -11.52
CA ASN A 74 11.87 -18.92 -10.94
C ASN A 74 12.99 -18.28 -11.75
N ALA A 75 12.96 -18.37 -13.09
CA ALA A 75 13.94 -17.71 -13.95
C ALA A 75 13.94 -16.18 -13.75
N VAL A 76 12.76 -15.57 -13.62
CA VAL A 76 12.64 -14.13 -13.29
C VAL A 76 13.22 -13.83 -11.91
N ALA A 77 12.94 -14.66 -10.91
CA ALA A 77 13.45 -14.48 -9.55
C ALA A 77 14.97 -14.61 -9.47
N GLU A 78 15.57 -15.47 -10.29
CA GLU A 78 17.04 -15.58 -10.44
C GLU A 78 17.63 -14.36 -11.14
N LEU A 79 17.01 -13.91 -12.24
CA LEU A 79 17.45 -12.72 -12.98
C LEU A 79 17.43 -11.46 -12.09
N LEU A 80 16.40 -11.31 -11.26
CA LEU A 80 16.26 -10.22 -10.31
C LEU A 80 17.10 -10.41 -9.04
N LYS A 81 17.79 -11.55 -8.89
CA LYS A 81 18.61 -11.92 -7.73
C LYS A 81 17.86 -11.84 -6.40
N LEU A 82 16.59 -12.26 -6.41
CA LEU A 82 15.76 -12.25 -5.20
C LEU A 82 16.31 -13.22 -4.14
N ALA A 83 16.08 -12.91 -2.87
CA ALA A 83 16.46 -13.79 -1.76
C ALA A 83 15.71 -15.13 -1.81
N ASP A 84 16.31 -16.18 -1.25
CA ASP A 84 15.73 -17.54 -1.30
C ASP A 84 14.36 -17.63 -0.65
N ILE A 85 14.11 -16.86 0.41
CA ILE A 85 12.80 -16.79 1.06
C ILE A 85 11.73 -16.24 0.09
N THR A 86 12.07 -15.24 -0.72
CA THR A 86 11.15 -14.66 -1.72
C THR A 86 10.96 -15.63 -2.90
N LYS A 87 12.01 -16.33 -3.35
CA LYS A 87 11.92 -17.37 -4.39
C LYS A 87 11.01 -18.51 -3.96
N ASN A 88 11.22 -19.03 -2.75
CA ASN A 88 10.41 -20.11 -2.18
C ASN A 88 8.94 -19.68 -2.07
N PHE A 89 8.68 -18.46 -1.64
CA PHE A 89 7.32 -17.91 -1.56
C PHE A 89 6.64 -17.84 -2.93
N ILE A 90 7.35 -17.37 -3.97
CA ILE A 90 6.85 -17.37 -5.36
C ILE A 90 6.54 -18.81 -5.80
N GLY A 91 7.40 -19.76 -5.47
CA GLY A 91 7.19 -21.19 -5.73
C GLY A 91 5.90 -21.71 -5.07
N VAL A 92 5.63 -21.34 -3.83
CA VAL A 92 4.39 -21.71 -3.13
C VAL A 92 3.16 -21.12 -3.82
N LEU A 93 3.21 -19.86 -4.27
CA LEU A 93 2.13 -19.23 -5.02
C LEU A 93 1.89 -19.94 -6.36
N ALA A 94 2.97 -20.34 -7.05
CA ALA A 94 2.89 -21.07 -8.31
C ALA A 94 2.26 -22.45 -8.14
N ALA A 95 2.72 -23.22 -7.16
CA ALA A 95 2.21 -24.56 -6.84
C ALA A 95 0.70 -24.51 -6.51
N ASN A 96 0.27 -23.48 -5.81
CA ASN A 96 -1.14 -23.27 -5.46
C ASN A 96 -1.99 -22.64 -6.58
N GLY A 97 -1.39 -22.30 -7.75
CA GLY A 97 -2.08 -21.61 -8.83
C GLY A 97 -2.55 -20.21 -8.46
N ARG A 98 -1.78 -19.50 -7.63
CA ARG A 98 -2.13 -18.19 -7.07
C ARG A 98 -1.21 -17.04 -7.56
N LEU A 99 -0.40 -17.28 -8.59
CA LEU A 99 0.50 -16.25 -9.14
C LEU A 99 -0.24 -15.01 -9.63
N ALA A 100 -1.47 -15.15 -10.15
CA ALA A 100 -2.31 -14.02 -10.55
C ALA A 100 -2.60 -13.05 -9.39
N LYS A 101 -2.49 -13.50 -8.12
CA LYS A 101 -2.69 -12.70 -6.91
C LYS A 101 -1.41 -12.02 -6.40
N LEU A 102 -0.28 -12.28 -7.02
CA LEU A 102 1.03 -11.74 -6.62
C LEU A 102 1.03 -10.20 -6.46
N PRO A 103 0.48 -9.39 -7.39
CA PRO A 103 0.44 -7.94 -7.21
C PRO A 103 -0.36 -7.49 -5.98
N GLU A 104 -1.42 -8.23 -5.63
CA GLU A 104 -2.24 -7.95 -4.45
C GLU A 104 -1.52 -8.36 -3.17
N VAL A 105 -0.76 -9.47 -3.20
CA VAL A 105 0.07 -9.93 -2.08
C VAL A 105 1.20 -8.95 -1.79
N ILE A 106 1.88 -8.43 -2.81
CA ILE A 106 2.92 -7.41 -2.67
C ILE A 106 2.37 -6.19 -1.93
N ARG A 107 1.21 -5.67 -2.36
CA ARG A 107 0.56 -4.52 -1.69
C ARG A 107 0.15 -4.83 -0.25
N ALA A 108 -0.37 -6.03 0.00
CA ALA A 108 -0.75 -6.46 1.34
C ALA A 108 0.46 -6.57 2.26
N PHE A 109 1.59 -7.13 1.77
CA PHE A 109 2.84 -7.23 2.52
C PHE A 109 3.37 -5.84 2.91
N ALA A 110 3.45 -4.91 1.97
CA ALA A 110 3.89 -3.54 2.24
C ALA A 110 3.02 -2.86 3.32
N THR A 111 1.69 -3.09 3.28
CA THR A 111 0.77 -2.55 4.30
C THR A 111 1.02 -3.18 5.67
N ILE A 112 1.25 -4.51 5.74
CA ILE A 112 1.52 -5.23 6.99
C ILE A 112 2.86 -4.78 7.56
N ALA A 113 3.90 -4.68 6.74
CA ALA A 113 5.24 -4.26 7.14
C ALA A 113 5.24 -2.81 7.67
N ALA A 114 4.55 -1.89 6.99
CA ALA A 114 4.37 -0.52 7.45
C ALA A 114 3.63 -0.45 8.81
N ALA A 115 2.56 -1.22 8.96
CA ALA A 115 1.80 -1.29 10.21
C ALA A 115 2.65 -1.84 11.36
N ALA A 116 3.48 -2.85 11.10
CA ALA A 116 4.36 -3.45 12.10
C ALA A 116 5.50 -2.52 12.55
N ARG A 117 6.01 -1.67 11.64
CA ARG A 117 6.95 -0.59 11.98
C ARG A 117 6.29 0.55 12.75
N GLY A 118 4.98 0.47 12.97
CA GLY A 118 4.21 1.55 13.58
C GLY A 118 4.04 2.76 12.67
N GLU A 119 4.35 2.63 11.38
CA GLU A 119 4.11 3.67 10.39
C GLU A 119 2.61 3.83 10.18
N MET A 120 2.12 5.04 10.35
CA MET A 120 0.76 5.40 9.98
C MET A 120 0.78 6.15 8.65
N THR A 121 -0.14 5.83 7.77
CA THR A 121 -0.34 6.62 6.56
C THR A 121 -1.41 7.68 6.84
N ALA A 122 -1.08 8.94 6.56
CA ALA A 122 -2.01 10.05 6.54
C ALA A 122 -2.33 10.41 5.10
N ASP A 123 -3.58 10.27 4.69
CA ASP A 123 -4.06 10.83 3.43
C ASP A 123 -4.37 12.31 3.65
N VAL A 124 -3.62 13.17 2.97
CA VAL A 124 -3.76 14.63 3.06
C VAL A 124 -4.30 15.14 1.75
N THR A 125 -5.49 15.70 1.79
CA THR A 125 -6.11 16.38 0.65
C THR A 125 -6.04 17.89 0.86
N SER A 126 -5.44 18.60 -0.07
CA SER A 126 -5.27 20.07 -0.03
C SER A 126 -5.89 20.73 -1.26
N ALA A 127 -6.27 21.99 -1.15
CA ALA A 127 -6.80 22.76 -2.29
C ALA A 127 -5.73 23.07 -3.35
N HIS A 128 -4.46 23.14 -2.94
CA HIS A 128 -3.32 23.42 -3.80
C HIS A 128 -2.20 22.40 -3.54
N PRO A 129 -1.31 22.15 -4.51
CA PRO A 129 -0.14 21.30 -4.30
C PRO A 129 0.69 21.80 -3.11
N LEU A 130 1.03 20.90 -2.19
CA LEU A 130 1.92 21.19 -1.06
C LEU A 130 3.38 21.09 -1.51
N ASP A 131 4.20 22.06 -1.10
CA ASP A 131 5.63 21.98 -1.34
C ASP A 131 6.33 21.01 -0.37
N SER A 132 7.60 20.70 -0.65
CA SER A 132 8.37 19.76 0.17
C SER A 132 8.60 20.23 1.61
N ALA A 133 8.66 21.54 1.85
CA ALA A 133 8.82 22.13 3.18
C ALA A 133 7.52 22.01 3.99
N GLN A 134 6.38 22.27 3.34
CA GLN A 134 5.05 22.12 3.94
C GLN A 134 4.76 20.65 4.29
N LEU A 135 5.13 19.71 3.43
CA LEU A 135 4.97 18.28 3.69
C LEU A 135 5.82 17.82 4.88
N LYS A 136 7.07 18.29 4.98
CA LYS A 136 7.94 17.99 6.14
C LYS A 136 7.37 18.55 7.43
N LEU A 137 6.97 19.82 7.45
CA LEU A 137 6.39 20.45 8.63
C LEU A 137 5.10 19.75 9.07
N LEU A 138 4.27 19.32 8.11
CA LEU A 138 3.06 18.56 8.40
C LEU A 138 3.37 17.20 9.00
N ALA A 139 4.38 16.48 8.44
CA ALA A 139 4.84 15.20 8.97
C ALA A 139 5.34 15.33 10.42
N GLU A 140 6.13 16.35 10.71
CA GLU A 140 6.63 16.62 12.07
C GLU A 140 5.51 16.92 13.06
N LYS A 141 4.54 17.75 12.67
CA LYS A 141 3.39 18.06 13.53
C LYS A 141 2.51 16.83 13.77
N LEU A 142 2.29 16.01 12.75
CA LEU A 142 1.53 14.77 12.87
C LEU A 142 2.29 13.75 13.73
N LYS A 143 3.62 13.62 13.55
CA LYS A 143 4.48 12.78 14.38
C LYS A 143 4.43 13.19 15.85
N ALA A 144 4.52 14.51 16.14
CA ALA A 144 4.44 15.04 17.50
C ALA A 144 3.09 14.76 18.16
N ARG A 145 2.00 14.78 17.39
CA ARG A 145 0.64 14.56 17.89
C ARG A 145 0.30 13.08 18.11
N GLU A 146 0.71 12.20 17.19
CA GLU A 146 0.35 10.77 17.22
C GLU A 146 1.45 9.91 17.85
N GLY A 147 2.65 10.47 18.13
CA GLY A 147 3.78 9.76 18.74
C GLY A 147 4.42 8.68 17.84
N ARG A 148 4.14 8.68 16.54
CA ARG A 148 4.59 7.67 15.58
C ARG A 148 5.00 8.32 14.26
N GLU A 149 5.82 7.63 13.47
CA GLU A 149 6.14 8.07 12.12
C GLU A 149 4.93 7.96 11.20
N ILE A 150 4.67 9.04 10.43
CA ILE A 150 3.50 9.13 9.55
C ILE A 150 3.99 9.37 8.13
N LYS A 151 3.68 8.43 7.24
CA LYS A 151 3.83 8.61 5.79
C LYS A 151 2.68 9.44 5.26
N ILE A 152 2.98 10.58 4.64
CA ILE A 152 1.97 11.45 4.03
C ILE A 152 1.75 11.05 2.57
N LYS A 153 0.50 10.78 2.22
CA LYS A 153 0.03 10.73 0.83
C LYS A 153 -0.73 12.01 0.54
N ALA A 154 -0.12 12.90 -0.23
CA ALA A 154 -0.74 14.17 -0.62
C ALA A 154 -1.56 13.97 -1.90
N SER A 155 -2.78 14.52 -1.91
CA SER A 155 -3.66 14.67 -3.07
C SER A 155 -4.17 16.10 -3.15
N VAL A 156 -4.53 16.54 -4.34
CA VAL A 156 -5.06 17.90 -4.56
C VAL A 156 -6.53 17.79 -4.95
N ASP A 157 -7.37 18.54 -4.23
CA ASP A 157 -8.79 18.69 -4.53
C ASP A 157 -9.16 20.19 -4.50
N PRO A 158 -9.31 20.82 -5.67
CA PRO A 158 -9.65 22.22 -5.77
C PRO A 158 -11.03 22.59 -5.16
N GLU A 159 -11.93 21.62 -4.99
CA GLU A 159 -13.25 21.84 -4.39
C GLU A 159 -13.20 22.23 -2.91
N LEU A 160 -12.06 22.05 -2.24
CA LEU A 160 -11.87 22.45 -0.84
C LEU A 160 -11.82 23.97 -0.66
N LEU A 161 -11.67 24.75 -1.73
CA LEU A 161 -11.53 26.22 -1.75
C LEU A 161 -10.31 26.74 -0.98
N GLY A 162 -9.69 25.94 -0.12
CA GLY A 162 -8.52 26.23 0.71
C GLY A 162 -8.48 25.39 1.98
N GLY A 163 -7.32 25.38 2.64
CA GLY A 163 -7.06 24.52 3.79
C GLY A 163 -6.72 23.09 3.39
N LEU A 164 -6.83 22.17 4.33
CA LEU A 164 -6.49 20.76 4.14
C LEU A 164 -7.41 19.83 4.96
N VAL A 165 -7.59 18.63 4.45
CA VAL A 165 -8.24 17.52 5.13
C VAL A 165 -7.18 16.43 5.35
N VAL A 166 -6.99 16.02 6.59
CA VAL A 166 -6.06 14.95 6.98
C VAL A 166 -6.88 13.76 7.47
N ARG A 167 -6.68 12.61 6.85
CA ARG A 167 -7.27 11.35 7.30
C ARG A 167 -6.16 10.41 7.79
N ILE A 168 -6.26 9.97 9.03
CA ILE A 168 -5.33 9.03 9.66
C ILE A 168 -6.15 7.84 10.17
N GLY A 169 -6.10 6.71 9.46
CA GLY A 169 -6.94 5.56 9.77
C GLY A 169 -8.44 5.91 9.73
N SER A 170 -9.13 5.75 10.85
CA SER A 170 -10.56 6.10 11.00
C SER A 170 -10.81 7.56 11.40
N ARG A 171 -9.76 8.32 11.75
CA ARG A 171 -9.86 9.72 12.16
C ARG A 171 -9.72 10.65 10.97
N GLN A 172 -10.60 11.63 10.87
CA GLN A 172 -10.50 12.70 9.89
C GLN A 172 -10.43 14.04 10.60
N ILE A 173 -9.47 14.86 10.21
CA ILE A 173 -9.30 16.24 10.68
C ILE A 173 -9.53 17.11 9.46
N ASP A 174 -10.64 17.81 9.43
CA ASP A 174 -11.03 18.70 8.34
C ASP A 174 -10.82 20.16 8.80
N SER A 175 -9.85 20.80 8.16
CA SER A 175 -9.51 22.22 8.36
C SER A 175 -9.79 23.03 7.10
N SER A 176 -10.65 22.53 6.20
CA SER A 176 -10.98 23.21 4.95
C SER A 176 -11.81 24.49 5.19
N ILE A 177 -11.62 25.46 4.31
CA ILE A 177 -12.42 26.70 4.31
C ILE A 177 -13.90 26.38 4.05
N ARG A 178 -14.17 25.40 3.20
CA ARG A 178 -15.52 24.92 2.89
C ARG A 178 -16.27 24.49 4.16
N THR A 179 -15.66 23.68 5.00
CA THR A 179 -16.26 23.20 6.25
C THR A 179 -16.47 24.34 7.24
N ARG A 180 -15.52 25.28 7.33
CA ARG A 180 -15.66 26.47 8.20
C ARG A 180 -16.79 27.37 7.74
N LEU A 181 -16.93 27.62 6.44
CA LEU A 181 -18.02 28.43 5.89
C LEU A 181 -19.39 27.76 6.11
N ASN A 182 -19.47 26.45 5.89
CA ASN A 182 -20.71 25.70 6.14
C ASN A 182 -21.12 25.75 7.63
N SER A 183 -20.15 25.59 8.54
CA SER A 183 -20.42 25.69 9.98
C SER A 183 -20.89 27.08 10.37
N LEU A 184 -20.29 28.13 9.79
CA LEU A 184 -20.72 29.51 10.03
C LEU A 184 -22.13 29.77 9.48
N ALA A 185 -22.41 29.29 8.27
CA ALA A 185 -23.74 29.44 7.65
C ALA A 185 -24.84 28.72 8.46
N HIS A 186 -24.52 27.55 9.06
CA HIS A 186 -25.44 26.87 9.96
C HIS A 186 -25.66 27.62 11.27
N ALA A 187 -24.58 28.17 11.87
CA ALA A 187 -24.68 28.97 13.10
C ALA A 187 -25.46 30.30 12.91
N MET A 188 -25.50 30.80 11.69
CA MET A 188 -26.29 32.04 11.37
C MET A 188 -27.75 31.76 11.03
N LYS A 189 -28.13 30.50 10.79
CA LYS A 189 -29.54 30.12 10.45
C LYS A 189 -30.33 29.57 11.64
N GLY A 190 -29.66 29.29 12.75
CA GLY A 190 -30.28 28.90 14.03
C GLY A 190 -30.39 30.07 14.99
#